data_9d8469ff49afea3ddf03fe752b0cb3d1
#
_entry.id   9d8469ff49afea3ddf03fe752b0cb3d1
#
_cell.length_a   1.000
_cell.length_b   1.000
_cell.length_c   1.000
_cell.angle_alpha   90.00
_cell.angle_beta   90.00
_cell.angle_gamma   90.00
#
_symmetry.space_group_name_H-M   'P 1'
#
loop_
_entity.id
_entity.type
_entity.pdbx_description
1 polymer ?
#
loop_
_entity_poly.entity_id
_entity_poly.type
_entity_poly.pdbx_seq_one_letter_code
_entity_poly.pdbx_strand_id
1 'polypeptide(L)'
;MNSSEIEKSHSEQRLPLQLSRITKSFPGIVANDSVDFTLEEGEIHTILGENGAGKSTLMNMIAGLYPADAGEMRVFGEQVNFTNPRQAIEKSIGMVFQHFMLVRNHTVAENIILGLPGVVKLKLKEVHQQIREISERYDLYVDPEKKIQELSVGEQQRVEIVKVLFKGARVLILDEPTAVLTPQESEALYEIMKKMVNEKHSIIFITHKMKEVMALSHRITVLSRGKVMATLKKDETNPQELADLMISNLEAKDLVKVSEFLRDTTAEEKDGDGSVSQKQKKKFGNLTVALKDIHAVNDLGHPSLKGISLDIRTGEILGMAGVSGNGQPELTDVLSGLRSPIR
;
A
#
# COMPACT_ATOMS: atom_id res chain seq x y z
N MET A 1 55.99 12.95 8.60
CA MET A 1 54.81 12.10 8.45
C MET A 1 53.61 13.02 8.59
N ASN A 2 52.92 13.24 7.49
CA ASN A 2 51.96 14.33 7.31
C ASN A 2 50.61 14.07 8.02
N SER A 3 50.22 15.05 8.82
CA SER A 3 48.94 15.10 9.53
C SER A 3 47.70 15.24 8.61
N SER A 4 47.88 15.13 7.30
CA SER A 4 46.81 15.27 6.27
C SER A 4 46.22 13.96 5.77
N GLU A 5 46.63 12.80 6.29
CA GLU A 5 46.12 11.48 5.89
C GLU A 5 45.10 10.87 6.88
N ILE A 6 44.81 11.55 7.99
CA ILE A 6 43.92 11.04 9.04
C ILE A 6 42.49 11.61 8.88
N GLU A 7 42.24 12.61 8.02
CA GLU A 7 40.93 13.26 7.84
C GLU A 7 40.09 12.76 6.66
N LYS A 8 40.48 11.65 6.05
CA LYS A 8 39.62 10.93 5.09
C LYS A 8 39.02 9.65 5.65
N SER A 9 38.71 9.62 6.94
CA SER A 9 37.71 8.67 7.41
C SER A 9 36.36 9.15 6.86
N HIS A 10 35.88 8.50 5.78
CA HIS A 10 34.53 8.62 5.29
C HIS A 10 33.60 8.61 6.50
N SER A 11 32.82 9.67 6.69
CA SER A 11 31.59 9.58 7.45
C SER A 11 30.76 8.54 6.70
N GLU A 12 30.83 7.28 7.12
CA GLU A 12 29.90 6.25 6.65
C GLU A 12 28.51 6.79 6.93
N GLN A 13 27.87 7.28 5.90
CA GLN A 13 26.53 7.80 5.97
C GLN A 13 25.67 6.62 6.45
N ARG A 14 25.24 6.68 7.72
CA ARG A 14 24.46 5.60 8.34
C ARG A 14 23.12 5.50 7.65
N LEU A 15 23.05 4.64 6.62
CA LEU A 15 21.82 4.42 5.88
C LEU A 15 20.70 3.96 6.82
N PRO A 16 19.48 4.50 6.69
CA PRO A 16 18.31 4.05 7.44
C PRO A 16 18.06 2.55 7.31
N LEU A 17 18.29 1.99 6.11
CA LEU A 17 18.20 0.55 5.88
C LEU A 17 19.19 0.11 4.81
N GLN A 18 19.86 -1.01 5.07
CA GLN A 18 20.70 -1.70 4.10
C GLN A 18 20.46 -3.21 4.19
N LEU A 19 20.20 -3.83 3.06
CA LEU A 19 20.08 -5.25 2.88
C LEU A 19 21.22 -5.74 1.98
N SER A 20 21.90 -6.81 2.37
CA SER A 20 22.99 -7.40 1.61
C SER A 20 22.73 -8.89 1.43
N ARG A 21 22.50 -9.30 0.18
CA ARG A 21 22.25 -10.67 -0.26
C ARG A 21 21.13 -11.38 0.53
N ILE A 22 20.06 -10.67 0.82
CA ILE A 22 18.92 -11.21 1.58
C ILE A 22 18.23 -12.31 0.75
N THR A 23 18.12 -13.48 1.37
CA THR A 23 17.47 -14.65 0.76
C THR A 23 16.36 -15.18 1.65
N LYS A 24 15.22 -15.54 1.03
CA LYS A 24 14.08 -16.19 1.69
C LYS A 24 13.48 -17.26 0.80
N SER A 25 13.37 -18.48 1.36
CA SER A 25 12.75 -19.61 0.70
C SER A 25 11.55 -20.11 1.49
N PHE A 26 10.56 -20.60 0.76
CA PHE A 26 9.43 -21.36 1.28
C PHE A 26 9.38 -22.72 0.56
N PRO A 27 8.65 -23.72 1.08
CA PRO A 27 8.56 -25.01 0.40
C PRO A 27 8.18 -24.87 -1.09
N GLY A 28 9.10 -25.26 -1.96
CA GLY A 28 8.91 -25.24 -3.42
C GLY A 28 9.19 -23.89 -4.13
N ILE A 29 9.54 -22.80 -3.40
CA ILE A 29 9.81 -21.51 -4.03
C ILE A 29 10.89 -20.72 -3.27
N VAL A 30 11.79 -20.08 -4.02
CA VAL A 30 12.69 -19.02 -3.49
C VAL A 30 12.00 -17.69 -3.75
N ALA A 31 11.46 -17.08 -2.68
CA ALA A 31 10.70 -15.84 -2.77
C ALA A 31 11.58 -14.61 -2.92
N ASN A 32 12.78 -14.62 -2.32
CA ASN A 32 13.83 -13.61 -2.52
C ASN A 32 15.18 -14.35 -2.63
N ASP A 33 15.97 -14.00 -3.63
CA ASP A 33 17.24 -14.64 -3.94
C ASP A 33 18.34 -13.58 -4.01
N SER A 34 19.17 -13.52 -2.97
CA SER A 34 20.34 -12.64 -2.87
C SER A 34 20.03 -11.16 -3.15
N VAL A 35 18.96 -10.66 -2.53
CA VAL A 35 18.47 -9.28 -2.73
C VAL A 35 19.39 -8.29 -2.02
N ASP A 36 19.95 -7.33 -2.77
CA ASP A 36 20.60 -6.13 -2.29
C ASP A 36 19.65 -4.94 -2.38
N PHE A 37 19.56 -4.15 -1.31
CA PHE A 37 18.70 -2.96 -1.28
C PHE A 37 19.26 -1.94 -0.28
N THR A 38 19.16 -0.66 -0.61
CA THR A 38 19.55 0.43 0.28
C THR A 38 18.46 1.50 0.29
N LEU A 39 18.24 2.11 1.45
CA LEU A 39 17.36 3.25 1.65
C LEU A 39 18.17 4.42 2.18
N GLU A 40 18.05 5.59 1.57
CA GLU A 40 18.71 6.81 1.99
C GLU A 40 17.83 7.63 2.94
N GLU A 41 18.42 8.55 3.70
CA GLU A 41 17.66 9.42 4.59
C GLU A 41 16.85 10.45 3.79
N GLY A 42 15.56 10.57 4.10
CA GLY A 42 14.70 11.52 3.42
C GLY A 42 14.40 11.13 1.96
N GLU A 43 14.27 9.84 1.69
CA GLU A 43 14.02 9.29 0.37
C GLU A 43 12.66 8.55 0.31
N ILE A 44 12.00 8.66 -0.84
CA ILE A 44 10.96 7.70 -1.24
C ILE A 44 11.61 6.73 -2.22
N HIS A 45 11.87 5.51 -1.77
CA HIS A 45 12.40 4.43 -2.59
C HIS A 45 11.27 3.47 -2.95
N THR A 46 10.90 3.42 -4.21
CA THR A 46 9.83 2.53 -4.66
C THR A 46 10.35 1.16 -5.03
N ILE A 47 9.66 0.12 -4.57
CA ILE A 47 9.84 -1.25 -5.03
C ILE A 47 8.74 -1.58 -6.01
N LEU A 48 9.11 -1.69 -7.28
CA LEU A 48 8.24 -2.00 -8.40
C LEU A 48 8.40 -3.47 -8.81
N GLY A 49 7.32 -4.13 -9.14
CA GLY A 49 7.32 -5.51 -9.64
C GLY A 49 5.92 -6.09 -9.71
N GLU A 50 5.76 -7.18 -10.45
CA GLU A 50 4.49 -7.88 -10.57
C GLU A 50 4.06 -8.58 -9.27
N ASN A 51 2.80 -9.07 -9.25
CA ASN A 51 2.33 -9.93 -8.17
C ASN A 51 3.16 -11.23 -8.15
N GLY A 52 3.63 -11.61 -6.95
CA GLY A 52 4.52 -12.76 -6.79
C GLY A 52 6.01 -12.47 -7.03
N ALA A 53 6.41 -11.23 -7.34
CA ALA A 53 7.82 -10.87 -7.52
C ALA A 53 8.67 -10.94 -6.23
N GLY A 54 8.06 -11.15 -5.06
CA GLY A 54 8.77 -11.23 -3.77
C GLY A 54 8.73 -9.93 -2.94
N LYS A 55 8.02 -8.89 -3.39
CA LYS A 55 7.95 -7.57 -2.71
C LYS A 55 7.47 -7.68 -1.25
N SER A 56 6.27 -8.23 -1.04
CA SER A 56 5.69 -8.36 0.31
C SER A 56 6.52 -9.30 1.20
N THR A 57 7.16 -10.32 0.63
CA THR A 57 8.08 -11.19 1.36
C THR A 57 9.28 -10.40 1.89
N LEU A 58 9.91 -9.58 1.05
CA LEU A 58 11.03 -8.74 1.42
C LEU A 58 10.62 -7.74 2.53
N MET A 59 9.46 -7.09 2.38
CA MET A 59 8.96 -6.16 3.39
C MET A 59 8.64 -6.82 4.72
N ASN A 60 8.06 -8.00 4.68
CA ASN A 60 7.74 -8.76 5.88
C ASN A 60 9.00 -9.18 6.66
N MET A 61 10.13 -9.44 5.97
CA MET A 61 11.41 -9.65 6.65
C MET A 61 11.90 -8.37 7.33
N ILE A 62 11.83 -7.22 6.64
CA ILE A 62 12.24 -5.92 7.19
C ILE A 62 11.35 -5.53 8.38
N ALA A 63 10.05 -5.83 8.30
CA ALA A 63 9.09 -5.59 9.38
C ALA A 63 9.16 -6.63 10.52
N GLY A 64 10.02 -7.65 10.41
CA GLY A 64 10.25 -8.67 11.45
C GLY A 64 9.13 -9.72 11.57
N LEU A 65 8.29 -9.91 10.54
CA LEU A 65 7.25 -10.95 10.55
C LEU A 65 7.86 -12.35 10.39
N TYR A 66 8.97 -12.47 9.70
CA TYR A 66 9.81 -13.67 9.67
C TYR A 66 11.27 -13.33 9.36
N PRO A 67 12.24 -14.16 9.82
CA PRO A 67 13.65 -13.91 9.56
C PRO A 67 14.02 -14.22 8.11
N ALA A 68 15.09 -13.58 7.63
CA ALA A 68 15.78 -14.01 6.42
C ALA A 68 16.47 -15.37 6.66
N ASP A 69 16.59 -16.16 5.60
CA ASP A 69 17.32 -17.45 5.66
C ASP A 69 18.83 -17.26 5.44
N ALA A 70 19.20 -16.20 4.70
CA ALA A 70 20.60 -15.79 4.50
C ALA A 70 20.69 -14.29 4.18
N GLY A 71 21.91 -13.76 4.25
CA GLY A 71 22.21 -12.34 4.03
C GLY A 71 22.29 -11.53 5.33
N GLU A 72 22.53 -10.24 5.21
CA GLU A 72 22.65 -9.31 6.33
C GLU A 72 21.71 -8.12 6.18
N MET A 73 21.10 -7.70 7.29
CA MET A 73 20.29 -6.49 7.38
C MET A 73 20.95 -5.52 8.36
N ARG A 74 21.06 -4.26 7.97
CA ARG A 74 21.53 -3.18 8.84
C ARG A 74 20.48 -2.07 8.88
N VAL A 75 20.21 -1.56 10.07
CA VAL A 75 19.29 -0.45 10.32
C VAL A 75 20.06 0.65 11.04
N PHE A 76 20.12 1.84 10.46
CA PHE A 76 20.96 2.96 10.92
C PHE A 76 22.43 2.54 11.21
N GLY A 77 22.97 1.64 10.36
CA GLY A 77 24.33 1.12 10.44
C GLY A 77 24.49 -0.05 11.41
N GLU A 78 23.52 -0.37 12.25
CA GLU A 78 23.57 -1.51 13.18
C GLU A 78 23.07 -2.79 12.48
N GLN A 79 23.81 -3.87 12.60
CA GLN A 79 23.38 -5.18 12.12
C GLN A 79 22.24 -5.71 12.99
N VAL A 80 21.18 -6.16 12.34
CA VAL A 80 19.96 -6.66 13.00
C VAL A 80 19.52 -7.99 12.41
N ASN A 81 18.84 -8.79 13.24
CA ASN A 81 18.15 -9.99 12.79
C ASN A 81 16.80 -10.05 13.53
N PHE A 82 15.75 -9.59 12.87
CA PHE A 82 14.43 -9.53 13.47
C PHE A 82 13.76 -10.91 13.47
N THR A 83 13.21 -11.28 14.62
CA THR A 83 12.42 -12.50 14.82
C THR A 83 10.95 -12.21 15.15
N ASN A 84 10.62 -10.95 15.39
CA ASN A 84 9.26 -10.48 15.63
C ASN A 84 9.13 -8.98 15.29
N PRO A 85 7.91 -8.49 14.98
CA PRO A 85 7.68 -7.10 14.57
C PRO A 85 8.05 -6.05 15.63
N ARG A 86 8.02 -6.41 16.91
CA ARG A 86 8.38 -5.48 17.97
C ARG A 86 9.82 -5.00 17.87
N GLN A 87 10.73 -5.89 17.48
CA GLN A 87 12.15 -5.54 17.30
C GLN A 87 12.34 -4.54 16.15
N ALA A 88 11.57 -4.65 15.07
CA ALA A 88 11.61 -3.69 13.97
C ALA A 88 11.08 -2.31 14.43
N ILE A 89 9.98 -2.28 15.19
CA ILE A 89 9.43 -1.05 15.77
C ILE A 89 10.44 -0.38 16.70
N GLU A 90 11.11 -1.14 17.56
CA GLU A 90 12.18 -0.64 18.48
C GLU A 90 13.36 -0.04 17.71
N LYS A 91 13.58 -0.45 16.46
CA LYS A 91 14.55 0.13 15.51
C LYS A 91 13.94 1.19 14.59
N SER A 92 12.79 1.75 14.96
CA SER A 92 12.10 2.82 14.24
C SER A 92 11.64 2.45 12.82
N ILE A 93 11.34 1.18 12.58
CA ILE A 93 10.70 0.70 11.34
C ILE A 93 9.22 0.51 11.61
N GLY A 94 8.37 1.14 10.79
CA GLY A 94 6.92 0.97 10.81
C GLY A 94 6.40 0.50 9.46
N MET A 95 5.42 -0.42 9.47
CA MET A 95 4.78 -0.91 8.24
C MET A 95 3.28 -0.64 8.27
N VAL A 96 2.79 -0.10 7.17
CA VAL A 96 1.38 0.02 6.82
C VAL A 96 1.09 -1.06 5.79
N PHE A 97 0.23 -1.99 6.15
CA PHE A 97 -0.11 -3.15 5.33
C PHE A 97 -1.17 -2.79 4.27
N GLN A 98 -1.20 -3.56 3.20
CA GLN A 98 -2.23 -3.46 2.15
C GLN A 98 -3.66 -3.62 2.71
N HIS A 99 -3.84 -4.50 3.70
CA HIS A 99 -5.10 -4.64 4.44
C HIS A 99 -4.96 -4.02 5.82
N PHE A 100 -5.89 -3.16 6.20
CA PHE A 100 -5.84 -2.45 7.48
C PHE A 100 -5.83 -3.41 8.66
N MET A 101 -4.86 -3.22 9.56
CA MET A 101 -4.74 -3.97 10.81
C MET A 101 -5.36 -3.17 11.95
N LEU A 102 -6.65 -2.77 11.77
CA LEU A 102 -7.43 -1.97 12.71
C LEU A 102 -8.58 -2.77 13.30
N VAL A 103 -8.79 -2.63 14.60
CA VAL A 103 -9.92 -3.23 15.31
C VAL A 103 -11.12 -2.30 15.16
N ARG A 104 -12.13 -2.72 14.42
CA ARG A 104 -13.27 -1.89 13.99
C ARG A 104 -14.05 -1.25 15.14
N ASN A 105 -14.27 -1.98 16.25
CA ASN A 105 -15.04 -1.53 17.41
C ASN A 105 -14.26 -0.63 18.38
N HIS A 106 -12.94 -0.53 18.21
CA HIS A 106 -12.07 0.34 19.00
C HIS A 106 -12.04 1.75 18.43
N THR A 107 -11.72 2.73 19.28
CA THR A 107 -11.42 4.10 18.86
C THR A 107 -10.08 4.16 18.14
N VAL A 108 -9.82 5.27 17.46
CA VAL A 108 -8.51 5.57 16.85
C VAL A 108 -7.41 5.49 17.92
N ALA A 109 -7.61 6.14 19.07
CA ALA A 109 -6.61 6.14 20.15
C ALA A 109 -6.33 4.72 20.65
N GLU A 110 -7.36 3.90 20.90
CA GLU A 110 -7.21 2.51 21.33
C GLU A 110 -6.42 1.67 20.31
N ASN A 111 -6.68 1.85 19.00
CA ASN A 111 -5.93 1.16 17.94
C ASN A 111 -4.46 1.59 17.88
N ILE A 112 -4.16 2.87 18.10
CA ILE A 112 -2.79 3.41 18.03
C ILE A 112 -1.93 2.87 19.18
N ILE A 113 -2.50 2.82 20.40
CA ILE A 113 -1.76 2.36 21.59
C ILE A 113 -1.74 0.84 21.72
N LEU A 114 -2.52 0.12 20.92
CA LEU A 114 -2.59 -1.34 20.98
C LEU A 114 -1.21 -1.97 20.78
N GLY A 115 -0.82 -2.85 21.71
CA GLY A 115 0.47 -3.53 21.69
C GLY A 115 1.67 -2.72 22.19
N LEU A 116 1.47 -1.48 22.65
CA LEU A 116 2.55 -0.72 23.30
C LEU A 116 2.83 -1.26 24.71
N PRO A 117 4.11 -1.30 25.15
CA PRO A 117 4.44 -1.64 26.51
C PRO A 117 3.91 -0.59 27.49
N GLY A 118 3.35 -1.03 28.62
CA GLY A 118 2.90 -0.12 29.66
C GLY A 118 1.58 0.64 29.37
N VAL A 119 0.78 0.21 28.41
CA VAL A 119 -0.50 0.83 28.02
C VAL A 119 -1.40 1.15 29.22
N VAL A 120 -1.42 0.30 30.24
CA VAL A 120 -2.24 0.51 31.47
C VAL A 120 -1.86 1.78 32.25
N LYS A 121 -0.67 2.32 32.05
CA LYS A 121 -0.18 3.53 32.69
C LYS A 121 -0.32 4.80 31.83
N LEU A 122 -0.74 4.65 30.56
CA LEU A 122 -0.91 5.80 29.65
C LEU A 122 -2.17 6.58 30.04
N LYS A 123 -2.01 7.89 30.23
CA LYS A 123 -3.16 8.80 30.42
C LYS A 123 -3.79 9.07 29.07
N LEU A 124 -5.05 8.70 28.88
CA LEU A 124 -5.76 8.81 27.62
C LEU A 124 -5.72 10.23 27.04
N LYS A 125 -5.76 11.26 27.89
CA LYS A 125 -5.64 12.68 27.47
C LYS A 125 -4.29 12.98 26.80
N GLU A 126 -3.20 12.45 27.34
CA GLU A 126 -1.84 12.62 26.77
C GLU A 126 -1.73 11.91 25.41
N VAL A 127 -2.32 10.71 25.31
CA VAL A 127 -2.40 9.96 24.04
C VAL A 127 -3.18 10.75 22.98
N HIS A 128 -4.35 11.26 23.33
CA HIS A 128 -5.17 12.07 22.40
C HIS A 128 -4.43 13.32 21.92
N GLN A 129 -3.71 13.99 22.83
CA GLN A 129 -2.92 15.16 22.49
C GLN A 129 -1.80 14.81 21.51
N GLN A 130 -1.01 13.77 21.77
CA GLN A 130 0.07 13.31 20.88
C GLN A 130 -0.46 12.91 19.50
N ILE A 131 -1.62 12.23 19.44
CA ILE A 131 -2.26 11.86 18.17
C ILE A 131 -2.62 13.13 17.38
N ARG A 132 -3.20 14.15 18.03
CA ARG A 132 -3.55 15.42 17.39
C ARG A 132 -2.30 16.17 16.90
N GLU A 133 -1.24 16.22 17.69
CA GLU A 133 0.04 16.85 17.30
C GLU A 133 0.65 16.18 16.05
N ILE A 134 0.71 14.83 16.00
CA ILE A 134 1.18 14.10 14.81
C ILE A 134 0.24 14.36 13.63
N SER A 135 -1.07 14.31 13.88
CA SER A 135 -2.11 14.52 12.88
C SER A 135 -2.03 15.91 12.22
N GLU A 136 -1.85 16.95 13.01
CA GLU A 136 -1.66 18.33 12.54
C GLU A 136 -0.32 18.51 11.82
N ARG A 137 0.75 17.93 12.38
CA ARG A 137 2.08 18.02 11.80
C ARG A 137 2.15 17.50 10.38
N TYR A 138 1.42 16.41 10.05
CA TYR A 138 1.46 15.74 8.75
C TYR A 138 0.16 15.90 7.94
N ASP A 139 -0.76 16.79 8.34
CA ASP A 139 -2.04 17.02 7.67
C ASP A 139 -2.91 15.75 7.53
N LEU A 140 -2.82 14.87 8.53
CA LEU A 140 -3.53 13.59 8.54
C LEU A 140 -4.97 13.68 9.03
N TYR A 141 -5.29 14.68 9.87
CA TYR A 141 -6.61 15.02 10.37
C TYR A 141 -7.43 13.82 10.87
N VAL A 142 -6.90 13.09 11.85
CA VAL A 142 -7.61 11.98 12.50
C VAL A 142 -8.19 12.41 13.86
N ASP A 143 -9.41 11.98 14.17
CA ASP A 143 -10.03 12.19 15.48
C ASP A 143 -9.77 10.98 16.40
N PRO A 144 -9.01 11.14 17.51
CA PRO A 144 -8.66 10.03 18.39
C PRO A 144 -9.85 9.35 19.09
N GLU A 145 -11.01 10.01 19.16
CA GLU A 145 -12.20 9.53 19.88
C GLU A 145 -13.17 8.76 18.99
N LYS A 146 -13.10 8.92 17.66
CA LYS A 146 -13.94 8.18 16.71
C LYS A 146 -13.60 6.70 16.69
N LYS A 147 -14.61 5.85 16.51
CA LYS A 147 -14.40 4.41 16.26
C LYS A 147 -14.01 4.17 14.81
N ILE A 148 -13.17 3.17 14.59
CA ILE A 148 -12.69 2.81 13.25
C ILE A 148 -13.82 2.49 12.27
N GLN A 149 -14.89 1.86 12.74
CA GLN A 149 -16.06 1.54 11.90
C GLN A 149 -16.83 2.76 11.38
N GLU A 150 -16.61 3.94 11.97
CA GLU A 150 -17.24 5.21 11.59
C GLU A 150 -16.42 5.96 10.53
N LEU A 151 -15.21 5.48 10.25
CA LEU A 151 -14.25 6.12 9.36
C LEU A 151 -14.37 5.60 7.93
N SER A 152 -14.23 6.50 6.98
CA SER A 152 -14.02 6.14 5.57
C SER A 152 -12.71 5.37 5.39
N VAL A 153 -12.54 4.71 4.24
CA VAL A 153 -11.32 3.97 3.90
C VAL A 153 -10.08 4.88 3.92
N GLY A 154 -10.19 6.10 3.37
CA GLY A 154 -9.11 7.08 3.40
C GLY A 154 -8.77 7.56 4.81
N GLU A 155 -9.77 7.70 5.71
CA GLU A 155 -9.52 8.01 7.12
C GLU A 155 -8.83 6.85 7.83
N GLN A 156 -9.23 5.60 7.58
CA GLN A 156 -8.57 4.40 8.12
C GLN A 156 -7.12 4.31 7.68
N GLN A 157 -6.81 4.63 6.42
CA GLN A 157 -5.45 4.71 5.91
C GLN A 157 -4.61 5.74 6.70
N ARG A 158 -5.16 6.92 6.96
CA ARG A 158 -4.48 7.94 7.78
C ARG A 158 -4.24 7.48 9.22
N VAL A 159 -5.19 6.74 9.80
CA VAL A 159 -5.01 6.14 11.14
C VAL A 159 -3.85 5.15 11.16
N GLU A 160 -3.69 4.29 10.14
CA GLU A 160 -2.55 3.37 10.04
C GLU A 160 -1.21 4.12 9.99
N ILE A 161 -1.16 5.24 9.26
CA ILE A 161 0.04 6.07 9.18
C ILE A 161 0.31 6.75 10.54
N VAL A 162 -0.69 7.35 11.17
CA VAL A 162 -0.52 7.94 12.52
C VAL A 162 -0.06 6.89 13.53
N LYS A 163 -0.57 5.67 13.45
CA LYS A 163 -0.21 4.55 14.33
C LYS A 163 1.29 4.22 14.26
N VAL A 164 1.87 4.18 13.07
CA VAL A 164 3.32 3.90 12.93
C VAL A 164 4.17 5.11 13.33
N LEU A 165 3.75 6.32 13.04
CA LEU A 165 4.43 7.56 13.47
C LEU A 165 4.39 7.72 14.99
N PHE A 166 3.26 7.45 15.64
CA PHE A 166 3.12 7.48 17.09
C PHE A 166 4.09 6.50 17.79
N LYS A 167 4.39 5.38 17.15
CA LYS A 167 5.38 4.41 17.60
C LYS A 167 6.83 4.81 17.30
N GLY A 168 7.07 5.99 16.75
CA GLY A 168 8.40 6.55 16.49
C GLY A 168 9.06 6.02 15.22
N ALA A 169 8.29 5.60 14.21
CA ALA A 169 8.85 5.14 12.94
C ALA A 169 9.59 6.29 12.23
N ARG A 170 10.82 6.02 11.81
CA ARG A 170 11.64 6.87 10.92
C ARG A 170 11.79 6.26 9.53
N VAL A 171 11.69 4.94 9.45
CA VAL A 171 11.55 4.18 8.20
C VAL A 171 10.11 3.69 8.10
N LEU A 172 9.40 4.13 7.08
CA LEU A 172 8.02 3.72 6.82
C LEU A 172 7.97 2.80 5.61
N ILE A 173 7.30 1.67 5.75
CA ILE A 173 6.99 0.75 4.65
C ILE A 173 5.50 0.90 4.35
N LEU A 174 5.16 1.27 3.12
CA LEU A 174 3.79 1.43 2.66
C LEU A 174 3.52 0.40 1.55
N ASP A 175 2.74 -0.64 1.87
CA ASP A 175 2.43 -1.73 0.94
C ASP A 175 1.11 -1.45 0.22
N GLU A 176 1.19 -1.06 -1.05
CA GLU A 176 0.07 -0.69 -1.93
C GLU A 176 -0.97 0.26 -1.27
N PRO A 177 -0.53 1.38 -0.66
CA PRO A 177 -1.40 2.17 0.20
C PRO A 177 -2.53 2.89 -0.54
N THR A 178 -2.49 2.93 -1.86
CA THR A 178 -3.48 3.58 -2.73
C THR A 178 -4.46 2.60 -3.39
N ALA A 179 -4.37 1.29 -3.08
CA ALA A 179 -5.17 0.27 -3.75
C ALA A 179 -6.69 0.47 -3.58
N VAL A 180 -7.11 1.06 -2.47
CA VAL A 180 -8.52 1.25 -2.09
C VAL A 180 -8.93 2.72 -1.98
N LEU A 181 -8.03 3.65 -2.36
CA LEU A 181 -8.25 5.09 -2.29
C LEU A 181 -8.82 5.63 -3.59
N THR A 182 -9.60 6.71 -3.49
CA THR A 182 -9.98 7.52 -4.63
C THR A 182 -8.75 8.27 -5.20
N PRO A 183 -8.78 8.76 -6.45
CA PRO A 183 -7.68 9.57 -6.98
C PRO A 183 -7.34 10.78 -6.12
N GLN A 184 -8.35 11.48 -5.58
CA GLN A 184 -8.16 12.64 -4.71
C GLN A 184 -7.49 12.28 -3.37
N GLU A 185 -7.89 11.14 -2.77
CA GLU A 185 -7.26 10.64 -1.54
C GLU A 185 -5.83 10.18 -1.79
N SER A 186 -5.55 9.61 -2.98
CA SER A 186 -4.18 9.23 -3.38
C SER A 186 -3.27 10.44 -3.51
N GLU A 187 -3.73 11.52 -4.16
CA GLU A 187 -2.98 12.78 -4.26
C GLU A 187 -2.70 13.40 -2.87
N ALA A 188 -3.70 13.40 -1.98
CA ALA A 188 -3.51 13.85 -0.60
C ALA A 188 -2.45 13.01 0.13
N LEU A 189 -2.44 11.68 -0.06
CA LEU A 189 -1.43 10.81 0.51
C LEU A 189 -0.04 11.12 -0.03
N TYR A 190 0.09 11.45 -1.32
CA TYR A 190 1.36 11.83 -1.93
C TYR A 190 1.96 13.08 -1.29
N GLU A 191 1.15 14.11 -1.03
CA GLU A 191 1.61 15.32 -0.35
C GLU A 191 2.05 15.04 1.10
N ILE A 192 1.32 14.17 1.81
CA ILE A 192 1.71 13.68 3.14
C ILE A 192 3.08 12.99 3.09
N MET A 193 3.30 12.08 2.14
CA MET A 193 4.58 11.38 1.98
C MET A 193 5.73 12.35 1.68
N LYS A 194 5.54 13.32 0.78
CA LYS A 194 6.52 14.37 0.50
C LYS A 194 6.87 15.18 1.74
N LYS A 195 5.87 15.55 2.54
CA LYS A 195 6.06 16.28 3.81
C LYS A 195 6.88 15.47 4.81
N MET A 196 6.59 14.17 4.96
CA MET A 196 7.36 13.26 5.81
C MET A 196 8.84 13.18 5.40
N VAL A 197 9.10 13.05 4.11
CA VAL A 197 10.45 12.95 3.56
C VAL A 197 11.24 14.25 3.80
N ASN A 198 10.60 15.41 3.66
CA ASN A 198 11.20 16.71 3.99
C ASN A 198 11.57 16.81 5.48
N GLU A 199 10.88 16.07 6.35
CA GLU A 199 11.16 15.95 7.78
C GLU A 199 12.07 14.75 8.13
N LYS A 200 12.82 14.24 7.15
CA LYS A 200 13.83 13.18 7.30
C LYS A 200 13.27 11.78 7.58
N HIS A 201 12.00 11.52 7.37
CA HIS A 201 11.51 10.16 7.27
C HIS A 201 11.93 9.54 5.94
N SER A 202 12.26 8.25 5.96
CA SER A 202 12.59 7.49 4.74
C SER A 202 11.45 6.52 4.46
N ILE A 203 11.01 6.45 3.22
CA ILE A 203 9.80 5.70 2.84
C ILE A 203 10.15 4.63 1.82
N ILE A 204 9.80 3.37 2.11
CA ILE A 204 9.73 2.30 1.12
C ILE A 204 8.29 2.25 0.63
N PHE A 205 8.10 2.54 -0.64
CA PHE A 205 6.78 2.58 -1.27
C PHE A 205 6.63 1.40 -2.23
N ILE A 206 5.63 0.55 -1.99
CA ILE A 206 5.37 -0.59 -2.84
C ILE A 206 4.14 -0.30 -3.67
N THR A 207 4.29 -0.39 -4.97
CA THR A 207 3.17 -0.26 -5.91
C THR A 207 3.47 -1.03 -7.19
N HIS A 208 2.42 -1.33 -7.93
CA HIS A 208 2.51 -1.83 -9.30
C HIS A 208 2.02 -0.78 -10.31
N LYS A 209 1.60 0.41 -9.86
CA LYS A 209 1.05 1.47 -10.71
C LYS A 209 2.16 2.43 -11.17
N MET A 210 2.49 2.40 -12.43
CA MET A 210 3.57 3.20 -13.03
C MET A 210 3.40 4.70 -12.80
N LYS A 211 2.17 5.23 -12.84
CA LYS A 211 1.88 6.64 -12.56
C LYS A 211 2.35 7.06 -11.16
N GLU A 212 2.12 6.23 -10.16
CA GLU A 212 2.54 6.48 -8.77
C GLU A 212 4.07 6.47 -8.64
N VAL A 213 4.73 5.49 -9.30
CA VAL A 213 6.20 5.40 -9.35
C VAL A 213 6.78 6.70 -9.89
N MET A 214 6.31 7.15 -11.04
CA MET A 214 6.81 8.36 -11.69
C MET A 214 6.44 9.65 -10.95
N ALA A 215 5.38 9.66 -10.15
CA ALA A 215 4.96 10.84 -9.38
C ALA A 215 5.79 11.03 -8.10
N LEU A 216 6.17 9.93 -7.42
CA LEU A 216 6.64 9.97 -6.03
C LEU A 216 8.10 9.59 -5.83
N SER A 217 8.63 8.67 -6.66
CA SER A 217 9.91 8.04 -6.36
C SER A 217 11.09 8.99 -6.50
N HIS A 218 12.10 8.81 -5.66
CA HIS A 218 13.45 9.32 -5.89
C HIS A 218 14.30 8.23 -6.57
N ARG A 219 14.22 7.00 -6.03
CA ARG A 219 14.83 5.80 -6.62
C ARG A 219 13.79 4.70 -6.77
N ILE A 220 14.03 3.79 -7.71
CA ILE A 220 13.14 2.71 -8.06
C ILE A 220 13.96 1.43 -8.15
N THR A 221 13.60 0.42 -7.35
CA THR A 221 14.14 -0.93 -7.47
C THR A 221 13.09 -1.81 -8.15
N VAL A 222 13.45 -2.37 -9.30
CA VAL A 222 12.60 -3.33 -10.01
C VAL A 222 12.91 -4.72 -9.49
N LEU A 223 11.89 -5.39 -8.95
CA LEU A 223 11.97 -6.76 -8.45
C LEU A 223 11.20 -7.70 -9.37
N SER A 224 11.83 -8.78 -9.80
CA SER A 224 11.21 -9.82 -10.62
C SER A 224 11.65 -11.20 -10.16
N ARG A 225 10.70 -12.10 -9.92
CA ARG A 225 10.93 -13.50 -9.47
C ARG A 225 11.95 -13.61 -8.33
N GLY A 226 11.82 -12.75 -7.33
CA GLY A 226 12.68 -12.73 -6.14
C GLY A 226 14.05 -12.09 -6.33
N LYS A 227 14.37 -11.54 -7.50
CA LYS A 227 15.66 -10.90 -7.79
C LYS A 227 15.51 -9.42 -8.10
N VAL A 228 16.51 -8.63 -7.72
CA VAL A 228 16.64 -7.24 -8.15
C VAL A 228 17.13 -7.23 -9.60
N MET A 229 16.36 -6.64 -10.48
CA MET A 229 16.70 -6.47 -11.89
C MET A 229 17.54 -5.21 -12.10
N ALA A 230 17.15 -4.12 -11.49
CA ALA A 230 17.85 -2.84 -11.50
C ALA A 230 17.40 -1.98 -10.32
N THR A 231 18.26 -1.03 -9.93
CA THR A 231 17.91 0.10 -9.08
C THR A 231 18.31 1.36 -9.83
N LEU A 232 17.34 2.22 -10.13
CA LEU A 232 17.49 3.39 -10.98
C LEU A 232 17.01 4.65 -10.24
N LYS A 233 17.58 5.81 -10.55
CA LYS A 233 16.99 7.08 -10.15
C LYS A 233 15.82 7.42 -11.07
N LYS A 234 14.80 8.04 -10.51
CA LYS A 234 13.61 8.43 -11.29
C LYS A 234 13.96 9.25 -12.52
N ASP A 235 14.88 10.23 -12.37
CA ASP A 235 15.25 11.16 -13.44
C ASP A 235 16.14 10.52 -14.52
N GLU A 236 16.65 9.30 -14.28
CA GLU A 236 17.51 8.54 -15.18
C GLU A 236 16.75 7.42 -15.91
N THR A 237 15.42 7.31 -15.74
CA THR A 237 14.59 6.24 -16.31
C THR A 237 13.25 6.76 -16.82
N ASN A 238 12.53 5.91 -17.50
CA ASN A 238 11.20 6.20 -18.03
C ASN A 238 10.24 4.99 -17.87
N PRO A 239 8.92 5.18 -18.03
CA PRO A 239 7.94 4.11 -17.86
C PRO A 239 8.18 2.88 -18.74
N GLN A 240 8.66 3.09 -19.97
CA GLN A 240 8.90 1.98 -20.89
C GLN A 240 10.08 1.11 -20.44
N GLU A 241 11.19 1.72 -20.04
CA GLU A 241 12.36 1.02 -19.53
C GLU A 241 12.04 0.21 -18.26
N LEU A 242 11.28 0.81 -17.33
CA LEU A 242 10.83 0.10 -16.12
C LEU A 242 9.94 -1.10 -16.46
N ALA A 243 9.04 -0.94 -17.44
CA ALA A 243 8.21 -2.03 -17.91
C ALA A 243 9.03 -3.14 -18.56
N ASP A 244 10.00 -2.79 -19.40
CA ASP A 244 10.89 -3.76 -20.05
C ASP A 244 11.71 -4.56 -19.01
N LEU A 245 12.18 -3.90 -17.94
CA LEU A 245 12.87 -4.55 -16.83
C LEU A 245 11.95 -5.51 -16.06
N MET A 246 10.67 -5.18 -15.91
CA MET A 246 9.70 -6.10 -15.29
C MET A 246 9.48 -7.36 -16.13
N ILE A 247 9.52 -7.22 -17.46
CA ILE A 247 9.25 -8.29 -18.45
C ILE A 247 10.48 -9.13 -18.75
N SER A 248 11.68 -8.60 -18.62
CA SER A 248 12.92 -9.19 -19.14
C SER A 248 13.19 -10.63 -18.71
N ASN A 249 12.51 -11.13 -17.67
CA ASN A 249 12.58 -12.50 -17.17
C ASN A 249 11.25 -13.28 -17.29
N LEU A 250 10.28 -12.76 -18.06
CA LEU A 250 8.97 -13.40 -18.20
C LEU A 250 8.99 -14.44 -19.35
N GLU A 251 8.34 -15.58 -19.14
CA GLU A 251 8.03 -16.51 -20.22
C GLU A 251 6.91 -15.92 -21.10
N ALA A 252 6.83 -16.37 -22.37
CA ALA A 252 5.86 -15.86 -23.35
C ALA A 252 4.39 -15.87 -22.87
N LYS A 253 4.06 -16.69 -21.88
CA LYS A 253 2.71 -16.76 -21.26
C LYS A 253 2.35 -15.54 -20.40
N ASP A 254 3.34 -14.85 -19.87
CA ASP A 254 3.16 -13.73 -18.95
C ASP A 254 3.12 -12.38 -19.69
N LEU A 255 3.60 -12.35 -20.94
CA LEU A 255 3.64 -11.14 -21.78
C LEU A 255 2.25 -10.52 -22.06
N VAL A 256 1.18 -11.33 -22.04
CA VAL A 256 -0.19 -10.84 -22.24
C VAL A 256 -0.63 -9.93 -21.11
N LYS A 257 -0.30 -10.28 -19.85
CA LYS A 257 -0.65 -9.48 -18.66
C LYS A 257 0.06 -8.12 -18.65
N VAL A 258 1.29 -8.09 -19.14
CA VAL A 258 2.07 -6.86 -19.19
C VAL A 258 1.56 -5.92 -20.28
N SER A 259 1.08 -6.44 -21.41
CA SER A 259 0.45 -5.61 -22.44
C SER A 259 -0.86 -4.95 -21.95
N GLU A 260 -1.58 -5.60 -21.03
CA GLU A 260 -2.74 -5.01 -20.35
C GLU A 260 -2.29 -3.93 -19.35
N PHE A 261 -1.24 -4.19 -18.58
CA PHE A 261 -0.65 -3.23 -17.66
C PHE A 261 -0.15 -1.94 -18.36
N LEU A 262 0.51 -2.07 -19.50
CA LEU A 262 0.97 -0.93 -20.30
C LEU A 262 -0.20 -0.14 -20.92
N ARG A 263 -1.29 -0.79 -21.31
CA ARG A 263 -2.49 -0.11 -21.83
C ARG A 263 -3.15 0.78 -20.79
N ASP A 264 -3.23 0.34 -19.54
CA ASP A 264 -3.77 1.16 -18.44
C ASP A 264 -2.88 2.38 -18.11
N THR A 265 -1.57 2.31 -18.41
CA THR A 265 -0.63 3.41 -18.16
C THR A 265 -0.52 4.40 -19.32
N THR A 266 -0.85 3.99 -20.54
CA THR A 266 -0.74 4.83 -21.76
C THR A 266 -2.08 5.39 -22.25
N ALA A 267 -3.18 5.08 -21.58
CA ALA A 267 -4.46 5.73 -21.85
C ALA A 267 -4.41 7.19 -21.40
N GLU A 268 -3.70 8.03 -22.16
CA GLU A 268 -3.98 9.46 -22.20
C GLU A 268 -5.43 9.65 -22.62
N GLU A 269 -6.14 10.46 -21.85
CA GLU A 269 -7.43 11.02 -22.26
C GLU A 269 -7.25 11.68 -23.63
N LYS A 270 -7.51 10.96 -24.69
CA LYS A 270 -7.85 11.55 -25.97
C LYS A 270 -9.33 11.92 -25.90
N ASP A 271 -9.59 13.11 -25.42
CA ASP A 271 -10.81 13.82 -25.74
C ASP A 271 -10.96 13.89 -27.28
N GLY A 272 -12.09 13.38 -27.74
CA GLY A 272 -12.67 13.76 -29.02
C GLY A 272 -12.34 12.85 -30.20
N ASP A 273 -13.16 11.99 -30.56
CA ASP A 273 -14.06 11.95 -31.71
C ASP A 273 -14.79 10.60 -31.80
N GLY A 274 -16.10 10.69 -31.79
CA GLY A 274 -16.99 9.54 -31.80
C GLY A 274 -16.94 8.77 -33.11
N SER A 275 -16.23 7.67 -33.11
CA SER A 275 -16.57 6.54 -33.98
C SER A 275 -16.82 5.30 -33.12
N VAL A 276 -18.06 5.18 -32.67
CA VAL A 276 -18.59 3.96 -32.07
C VAL A 276 -18.54 2.88 -33.12
N SER A 277 -17.52 2.02 -33.08
CA SER A 277 -17.57 0.76 -33.81
C SER A 277 -18.81 0.00 -33.31
N GLN A 278 -19.72 -0.33 -34.23
CA GLN A 278 -20.91 -1.12 -33.94
C GLN A 278 -20.49 -2.47 -33.36
N LYS A 279 -20.39 -2.54 -32.02
CA LYS A 279 -20.32 -3.81 -31.31
C LYS A 279 -21.62 -4.55 -31.57
N GLN A 280 -21.54 -5.71 -32.22
CA GLN A 280 -22.68 -6.65 -32.39
C GLN A 280 -23.35 -6.80 -31.02
N LYS A 281 -24.64 -6.42 -30.93
CA LYS A 281 -25.48 -6.64 -29.74
C LYS A 281 -25.53 -8.14 -29.47
N LYS A 282 -24.74 -8.64 -28.53
CA LYS A 282 -24.89 -10.01 -27.99
C LYS A 282 -26.34 -10.12 -27.49
N LYS A 283 -27.14 -11.05 -28.03
CA LYS A 283 -28.44 -11.39 -27.49
C LYS A 283 -28.22 -12.18 -26.21
N PHE A 284 -28.46 -11.56 -25.07
CA PHE A 284 -28.47 -12.25 -23.78
C PHE A 284 -29.71 -13.15 -23.68
N GLY A 285 -29.63 -14.20 -22.85
CA GLY A 285 -30.73 -15.14 -22.63
C GLY A 285 -31.85 -14.56 -21.75
N ASN A 286 -32.59 -15.44 -21.11
CA ASN A 286 -33.74 -15.08 -20.28
C ASN A 286 -33.27 -14.29 -19.01
N LEU A 287 -34.23 -13.51 -18.49
CA LEU A 287 -34.05 -12.81 -17.21
C LEU A 287 -33.82 -13.85 -16.09
N THR A 288 -32.69 -13.76 -15.40
CA THR A 288 -32.29 -14.68 -14.33
C THR A 288 -32.48 -14.07 -12.93
N VAL A 289 -32.14 -12.79 -12.78
CA VAL A 289 -32.34 -12.03 -11.54
C VAL A 289 -32.99 -10.70 -11.90
N ALA A 290 -34.01 -10.31 -11.16
CA ALA A 290 -34.62 -8.99 -11.23
C ALA A 290 -34.73 -8.41 -9.84
N LEU A 291 -34.05 -7.29 -9.62
CA LEU A 291 -34.25 -6.46 -8.44
C LEU A 291 -35.10 -5.25 -8.81
N LYS A 292 -36.08 -4.92 -7.97
CA LYS A 292 -36.95 -3.74 -8.20
C LYS A 292 -37.07 -2.95 -6.91
N ASP A 293 -36.67 -1.68 -6.97
CA ASP A 293 -36.78 -0.72 -5.86
C ASP A 293 -36.25 -1.25 -4.52
N ILE A 294 -35.06 -1.85 -4.54
CA ILE A 294 -34.45 -2.48 -3.38
C ILE A 294 -33.86 -1.42 -2.44
N HIS A 295 -34.28 -1.46 -1.17
CA HIS A 295 -33.77 -0.65 -0.09
C HIS A 295 -33.12 -1.54 0.96
N ALA A 296 -31.96 -1.14 1.51
CA ALA A 296 -31.30 -1.82 2.61
C ALA A 296 -30.52 -0.84 3.48
N VAL A 297 -30.24 -1.24 4.72
CA VAL A 297 -29.37 -0.53 5.63
C VAL A 297 -28.02 -1.24 5.72
N ASN A 298 -26.97 -0.47 6.08
CA ASN A 298 -25.67 -1.05 6.41
C ASN A 298 -25.68 -1.66 7.84
N ASP A 299 -24.52 -2.19 8.27
CA ASP A 299 -24.38 -2.83 9.59
C ASP A 299 -24.60 -1.87 10.77
N LEU A 300 -24.58 -0.57 10.55
CA LEU A 300 -24.83 0.49 11.53
C LEU A 300 -26.30 0.94 11.54
N GLY A 301 -27.16 0.34 10.71
CA GLY A 301 -28.57 0.71 10.58
C GLY A 301 -28.83 1.94 9.73
N HIS A 302 -27.83 2.47 9.03
CA HIS A 302 -28.02 3.63 8.14
C HIS A 302 -28.44 3.18 6.73
N PRO A 303 -29.35 3.93 6.04
CA PRO A 303 -29.77 3.65 4.69
C PRO A 303 -28.59 3.61 3.71
N SER A 304 -28.31 2.44 3.13
CA SER A 304 -27.21 2.19 2.19
C SER A 304 -27.71 2.01 0.76
N LEU A 305 -28.74 1.18 0.54
CA LEU A 305 -29.43 1.05 -0.75
C LEU A 305 -30.71 1.89 -0.72
N LYS A 306 -30.90 2.69 -1.77
CA LYS A 306 -32.01 3.66 -1.87
C LYS A 306 -32.75 3.51 -3.19
N GLY A 307 -33.48 2.39 -3.37
CA GLY A 307 -34.29 2.16 -4.55
C GLY A 307 -33.50 1.61 -5.75
N ILE A 308 -32.63 0.62 -5.51
CA ILE A 308 -31.84 -0.02 -6.57
C ILE A 308 -32.72 -0.96 -7.39
N SER A 309 -32.69 -0.77 -8.72
CA SER A 309 -33.32 -1.68 -9.67
C SER A 309 -32.30 -2.14 -10.69
N LEU A 310 -32.21 -3.44 -10.94
CA LEU A 310 -31.33 -4.04 -11.94
C LEU A 310 -31.85 -5.39 -12.40
N ASP A 311 -31.56 -5.74 -13.65
CA ASP A 311 -31.87 -7.01 -14.26
C ASP A 311 -30.59 -7.70 -14.71
N ILE A 312 -30.45 -9.00 -14.44
CA ILE A 312 -29.34 -9.84 -14.91
C ILE A 312 -29.92 -10.96 -15.77
N ARG A 313 -29.32 -11.19 -16.95
CA ARG A 313 -29.77 -12.19 -17.90
C ARG A 313 -28.79 -13.35 -18.04
N THR A 314 -29.28 -14.49 -18.47
CA THR A 314 -28.42 -15.66 -18.72
C THR A 314 -27.32 -15.32 -19.74
N GLY A 315 -26.06 -15.63 -19.40
CA GLY A 315 -24.88 -15.36 -20.23
C GLY A 315 -24.43 -13.90 -20.24
N GLU A 316 -24.97 -13.08 -19.34
CA GLU A 316 -24.57 -11.68 -19.12
C GLU A 316 -23.55 -11.58 -17.98
N ILE A 317 -22.57 -10.70 -18.17
CA ILE A 317 -21.72 -10.19 -17.09
C ILE A 317 -22.13 -8.74 -16.88
N LEU A 318 -22.81 -8.46 -15.76
CA LEU A 318 -23.18 -7.12 -15.35
C LEU A 318 -22.11 -6.54 -14.44
N GLY A 319 -21.42 -5.51 -14.91
CA GLY A 319 -20.42 -4.78 -14.11
C GLY A 319 -21.09 -3.71 -13.24
N MET A 320 -20.68 -3.65 -11.97
CA MET A 320 -21.10 -2.61 -11.03
C MET A 320 -19.88 -1.76 -10.66
N ALA A 321 -19.93 -0.47 -10.97
CA ALA A 321 -18.89 0.50 -10.65
C ALA A 321 -19.37 1.50 -9.59
N GLY A 322 -18.46 1.93 -8.74
CA GLY A 322 -18.71 2.94 -7.71
C GLY A 322 -17.54 3.09 -6.77
N VAL A 323 -17.44 4.22 -6.09
CA VAL A 323 -16.46 4.43 -5.02
C VAL A 323 -16.89 3.71 -3.74
N SER A 324 -15.93 3.40 -2.88
CA SER A 324 -16.18 2.73 -1.60
C SER A 324 -17.23 3.50 -0.78
N GLY A 325 -18.15 2.76 -0.13
CA GLY A 325 -19.22 3.36 0.67
C GLY A 325 -20.53 3.65 -0.08
N ASN A 326 -20.62 3.36 -1.38
CA ASN A 326 -21.84 3.59 -2.18
C ASN A 326 -22.82 2.41 -2.19
N GLY A 327 -22.68 1.43 -1.29
CA GLY A 327 -23.63 0.35 -1.12
C GLY A 327 -23.35 -0.92 -1.93
N GLN A 328 -22.18 -1.03 -2.58
CA GLN A 328 -21.81 -2.23 -3.33
C GLN A 328 -21.77 -3.50 -2.45
N PRO A 329 -21.18 -3.50 -1.22
CA PRO A 329 -21.22 -4.64 -0.33
C PRO A 329 -22.65 -5.04 0.02
N GLU A 330 -23.48 -4.08 0.40
CA GLU A 330 -24.86 -4.34 0.80
C GLU A 330 -25.72 -4.87 -0.38
N LEU A 331 -25.47 -4.41 -1.61
CA LEU A 331 -26.11 -4.95 -2.79
C LEU A 331 -25.67 -6.39 -3.07
N THR A 332 -24.37 -6.68 -2.89
CA THR A 332 -23.84 -8.05 -3.00
C THR A 332 -24.45 -8.97 -1.95
N ASP A 333 -24.57 -8.49 -0.70
CA ASP A 333 -25.19 -9.23 0.40
C ASP A 333 -26.69 -9.53 0.12
N VAL A 334 -27.42 -8.56 -0.45
CA VAL A 334 -28.83 -8.77 -0.86
C VAL A 334 -28.92 -9.80 -1.98
N LEU A 335 -28.07 -9.71 -3.01
CA LEU A 335 -28.06 -10.65 -4.14
C LEU A 335 -27.69 -12.08 -3.71
N SER A 336 -26.80 -12.23 -2.73
CA SER A 336 -26.38 -13.53 -2.18
C SER A 336 -27.29 -14.06 -1.06
N GLY A 337 -28.31 -13.29 -0.66
CA GLY A 337 -29.22 -13.68 0.43
C GLY A 337 -28.64 -13.54 1.83
N LEU A 338 -27.48 -12.91 1.99
CA LEU A 338 -26.85 -12.64 3.29
C LEU A 338 -27.52 -11.47 4.03
N ARG A 339 -28.23 -10.61 3.30
CA ARG A 339 -28.95 -9.45 3.83
C ARG A 339 -30.36 -9.39 3.27
N SER A 340 -31.34 -9.24 4.17
CA SER A 340 -32.73 -9.02 3.74
C SER A 340 -32.94 -7.55 3.32
N PRO A 341 -33.55 -7.28 2.17
CA PRO A 341 -33.95 -5.93 1.82
C PRO A 341 -35.08 -5.46 2.77
N ILE A 342 -35.15 -4.14 2.98
CA ILE A 342 -36.21 -3.54 3.80
C ILE A 342 -37.47 -3.35 2.96
N ARG A 343 -37.30 -3.19 1.62
CA ARG A 343 -38.38 -3.00 0.66
C ARG A 343 -38.01 -3.66 -0.67
#